data_a31dc6ea1345d4c772856bfdec140513
#
_entry.id   a31dc6ea1345d4c772856bfdec140513
#
_cell.length_a   1.000
_cell.length_b   1.000
_cell.length_c   1.000
_cell.angle_alpha   90.00
_cell.angle_beta   90.00
_cell.angle_gamma   90.00
#
_symmetry.space_group_name_H-M   'P 1'
#
loop_
_entity.id
_entity.type
_entity.pdbx_description
1 polymer ?
#
loop_
_entity_poly.entity_id
_entity_poly.type
_entity_poly.pdbx_seq_one_letter_code
_entity_poly.pdbx_strand_id
1 'polypeptide(L)'
;MQNKVSHCSIFPPDLSALTLHILAMAFMFCDHLWATLAGDAWWLTGIGRLAFPMFAFFLVEGFFHTHDRKKYCMRLLLLAILSELPINLMYSGLLFYPFHQNVIWTLLTGFLCIWAIDTLRKKCPVWLWIPSILLLSAVGYVLATLFMFDYYGEGVLTVIVFYLFHGKNWWQLAGQFAGLYWINVMLLAGMQIPLQLFGHAFEISEQGLALLCLPLLWCYHGRQGAHNRKIKLAC
;
A
#
# COMPACT_ATOMS: atom_id res chain seq x y z
N MET A 1 -10.44 20.77 -31.89
CA MET A 1 -8.98 20.91 -31.63
C MET A 1 -8.79 20.79 -30.13
N GLN A 2 -8.47 19.59 -29.61
CA GLN A 2 -8.12 19.38 -28.22
C GLN A 2 -6.65 19.72 -28.03
N ASN A 3 -6.36 20.77 -27.28
CA ASN A 3 -5.02 21.11 -26.86
C ASN A 3 -4.48 19.97 -25.98
N LYS A 4 -3.62 19.14 -26.55
CA LYS A 4 -2.72 18.27 -25.79
C LYS A 4 -1.74 19.18 -25.03
N VAL A 5 -2.04 19.50 -23.79
CA VAL A 5 -1.06 20.04 -22.86
C VAL A 5 -0.07 18.90 -22.61
N SER A 6 1.09 18.98 -23.22
CA SER A 6 2.22 18.10 -22.93
C SER A 6 2.74 18.45 -21.53
N HIS A 7 2.20 17.76 -20.51
CA HIS A 7 2.84 17.74 -19.20
C HIS A 7 4.20 17.08 -19.38
N CYS A 8 5.26 17.89 -19.32
CA CYS A 8 6.61 17.41 -19.15
C CYS A 8 6.66 16.61 -17.85
N SER A 9 6.62 15.29 -17.92
CA SER A 9 6.73 14.43 -16.76
C SER A 9 8.17 14.50 -16.26
N ILE A 10 8.33 14.85 -14.98
CA ILE A 10 9.63 14.92 -14.31
C ILE A 10 10.30 13.53 -14.28
N PHE A 11 9.53 12.47 -14.47
CA PHE A 11 9.97 11.08 -14.42
C PHE A 11 9.66 10.32 -15.73
N PRO A 12 10.59 10.08 -16.62
CA PRO A 12 10.59 9.00 -17.61
C PRO A 12 11.27 7.75 -17.00
N PRO A 13 10.83 6.52 -17.24
CA PRO A 13 9.86 6.03 -18.22
C PRO A 13 8.43 5.91 -17.67
N ASP A 14 7.43 5.88 -18.57
CA ASP A 14 6.04 5.66 -18.23
C ASP A 14 5.77 4.16 -17.96
N LEU A 15 5.70 3.78 -16.68
CA LEU A 15 5.41 2.41 -16.26
C LEU A 15 3.90 2.14 -16.30
N SER A 16 3.52 0.98 -16.84
CA SER A 16 2.12 0.59 -16.87
C SER A 16 1.65 0.00 -15.52
N ALA A 17 0.34 0.08 -15.23
CA ALA A 17 -0.25 -0.55 -14.06
C ALA A 17 0.09 -2.05 -14.00
N LEU A 18 0.01 -2.75 -15.13
CA LEU A 18 0.36 -4.17 -15.22
C LEU A 18 1.81 -4.43 -14.78
N THR A 19 2.77 -3.64 -15.28
CA THR A 19 4.19 -3.80 -14.92
C THR A 19 4.40 -3.62 -13.42
N LEU A 20 3.79 -2.58 -12.85
CA LEU A 20 3.90 -2.31 -11.42
C LEU A 20 3.20 -3.36 -10.55
N HIS A 21 2.06 -3.91 -11.00
CA HIS A 21 1.42 -5.03 -10.29
C HIS A 21 2.30 -6.30 -10.31
N ILE A 22 2.92 -6.61 -11.45
CA ILE A 22 3.85 -7.74 -11.54
C ILE A 22 5.04 -7.53 -10.61
N LEU A 23 5.61 -6.31 -10.55
CA LEU A 23 6.69 -5.99 -9.63
C LEU A 23 6.24 -6.12 -8.17
N ALA A 24 5.06 -5.60 -7.81
CA ALA A 24 4.53 -5.72 -6.45
C ALA A 24 4.33 -7.19 -6.04
N MET A 25 3.81 -8.02 -6.94
CA MET A 25 3.67 -9.47 -6.70
C MET A 25 5.04 -10.15 -6.56
N ALA A 26 6.03 -9.77 -7.37
CA ALA A 26 7.39 -10.32 -7.26
C ALA A 26 8.04 -9.92 -5.93
N PHE A 27 7.87 -8.69 -5.47
CA PHE A 27 8.36 -8.23 -4.18
C PHE A 27 7.68 -8.95 -3.02
N MET A 28 6.36 -9.11 -3.08
CA MET A 28 5.60 -9.90 -2.10
C MET A 28 6.06 -11.36 -2.07
N PHE A 29 6.35 -11.95 -3.22
CA PHE A 29 6.90 -13.32 -3.29
C PHE A 29 8.28 -13.40 -2.60
N CYS A 30 9.15 -12.40 -2.77
CA CYS A 30 10.44 -12.36 -2.07
C CYS A 30 10.25 -12.33 -0.55
N ASP A 31 9.30 -11.54 -0.04
CA ASP A 31 8.99 -11.50 1.39
C ASP A 31 8.50 -12.84 1.94
N HIS A 32 7.59 -13.49 1.22
CA HIS A 32 7.07 -14.81 1.61
C HIS A 32 8.13 -15.90 1.51
N LEU A 33 9.03 -15.81 0.52
CA LEU A 33 10.15 -16.74 0.40
C LEU A 33 11.11 -16.61 1.60
N TRP A 34 11.38 -15.37 2.03
CA TRP A 34 12.14 -15.14 3.26
C TRP A 34 11.44 -15.74 4.47
N ALA A 35 10.15 -15.46 4.64
CA ALA A 35 9.37 -15.89 5.81
C ALA A 35 9.23 -17.41 5.93
N THR A 36 9.41 -18.18 4.84
CA THR A 36 9.14 -19.62 4.81
C THR A 36 10.39 -20.48 4.60
N LEU A 37 11.27 -20.10 3.69
CA LEU A 37 12.35 -20.97 3.20
C LEU A 37 13.76 -20.38 3.38
N ALA A 38 13.90 -19.07 3.37
CA ALA A 38 15.19 -18.39 3.25
C ALA A 38 15.40 -17.34 4.34
N GLY A 39 15.08 -17.66 5.60
CA GLY A 39 15.10 -16.74 6.74
C GLY A 39 16.45 -16.03 6.97
N ASP A 40 17.55 -16.62 6.52
CA ASP A 40 18.89 -16.00 6.63
C ASP A 40 19.12 -14.91 5.57
N ALA A 41 18.32 -14.88 4.50
CA ALA A 41 18.48 -13.93 3.39
C ALA A 41 17.67 -12.63 3.63
N TRP A 42 18.09 -11.86 4.64
CA TRP A 42 17.42 -10.62 5.06
C TRP A 42 17.12 -9.62 3.91
N TRP A 43 17.91 -9.63 2.84
CA TRP A 43 17.67 -8.77 1.67
C TRP A 43 16.37 -9.10 0.93
N LEU A 44 15.86 -10.34 1.04
CA LEU A 44 14.58 -10.72 0.44
C LEU A 44 13.41 -9.98 1.10
N THR A 45 13.38 -9.91 2.44
CA THR A 45 12.34 -9.15 3.14
C THR A 45 12.53 -7.65 2.91
N GLY A 46 13.77 -7.14 2.86
CA GLY A 46 14.04 -5.75 2.51
C GLY A 46 13.45 -5.34 1.15
N ILE A 47 13.55 -6.20 0.12
CA ILE A 47 12.88 -6.01 -1.16
C ILE A 47 11.35 -6.15 -1.00
N GLY A 48 10.91 -7.09 -0.19
CA GLY A 48 9.51 -7.35 0.10
C GLY A 48 8.76 -6.15 0.65
N ARG A 49 9.43 -5.28 1.46
CA ARG A 49 8.82 -4.06 2.03
C ARG A 49 8.27 -3.09 0.97
N LEU A 50 8.75 -3.16 -0.27
CA LEU A 50 8.23 -2.34 -1.37
C LEU A 50 6.82 -2.76 -1.81
N ALA A 51 6.42 -4.02 -1.58
CA ALA A 51 5.17 -4.58 -2.08
C ALA A 51 3.94 -3.89 -1.50
N PHE A 52 3.86 -3.78 -0.17
CA PHE A 52 2.66 -3.29 0.50
C PHE A 52 2.28 -1.85 0.09
N PRO A 53 3.19 -0.85 0.09
CA PRO A 53 2.84 0.49 -0.36
C PRO A 53 2.38 0.54 -1.83
N MET A 54 2.91 -0.35 -2.68
CA MET A 54 2.45 -0.46 -4.07
C MET A 54 1.02 -0.96 -4.15
N PHE A 55 0.64 -1.99 -3.37
CA PHE A 55 -0.75 -2.45 -3.31
C PHE A 55 -1.68 -1.41 -2.71
N ALA A 56 -1.26 -0.69 -1.67
CA ALA A 56 -2.02 0.41 -1.08
C ALA A 56 -2.25 1.55 -2.09
N PHE A 57 -1.24 1.91 -2.88
CA PHE A 57 -1.37 2.87 -3.97
C PHE A 57 -2.40 2.42 -5.01
N PHE A 58 -2.32 1.18 -5.50
CA PHE A 58 -3.27 0.67 -6.48
C PHE A 58 -4.68 0.49 -5.94
N LEU A 59 -4.83 0.21 -4.65
CA LEU A 59 -6.13 0.24 -3.99
C LEU A 59 -6.78 1.63 -4.11
N VAL A 60 -6.00 2.67 -3.87
CA VAL A 60 -6.46 4.07 -3.98
C VAL A 60 -6.74 4.44 -5.43
N GLU A 61 -5.89 4.07 -6.38
CA GLU A 61 -6.16 4.22 -7.82
C GLU A 61 -7.48 3.53 -8.20
N GLY A 62 -7.67 2.29 -7.77
CA GLY A 62 -8.91 1.54 -7.96
C GLY A 62 -10.12 2.23 -7.34
N PHE A 63 -9.99 2.84 -6.16
CA PHE A 63 -11.04 3.60 -5.51
C PHE A 63 -11.53 4.79 -6.34
N PHE A 64 -10.61 5.52 -6.98
CA PHE A 64 -10.95 6.66 -7.82
C PHE A 64 -11.52 6.27 -9.19
N HIS A 65 -11.13 5.11 -9.71
CA HIS A 65 -11.54 4.66 -11.06
C HIS A 65 -12.75 3.71 -11.06
N THR A 66 -13.16 3.16 -9.90
CA THR A 66 -14.29 2.23 -9.85
C THR A 66 -15.64 2.93 -9.89
N HIS A 67 -16.55 2.41 -10.71
CA HIS A 67 -17.96 2.85 -10.72
C HIS A 67 -18.76 2.28 -9.54
N ASP A 68 -18.41 1.07 -9.08
CA ASP A 68 -19.17 0.36 -8.05
C ASP A 68 -18.26 -0.01 -6.87
N ARG A 69 -18.18 0.90 -5.90
CA ARG A 69 -17.38 0.73 -4.68
C ARG A 69 -17.86 -0.44 -3.83
N LYS A 70 -19.17 -0.78 -3.87
CA LYS A 70 -19.70 -1.92 -3.12
C LYS A 70 -19.16 -3.23 -3.69
N LYS A 71 -19.18 -3.38 -5.02
CA LYS A 71 -18.59 -4.57 -5.67
C LYS A 71 -17.09 -4.66 -5.43
N TYR A 72 -16.38 -3.54 -5.42
CA TYR A 72 -14.95 -3.52 -5.12
C TYR A 72 -14.69 -3.98 -3.69
N CYS A 73 -15.40 -3.42 -2.71
CA CYS A 73 -15.35 -3.84 -1.31
C CYS A 73 -15.65 -5.34 -1.14
N MET A 74 -16.69 -5.85 -1.80
CA MET A 74 -17.04 -7.27 -1.74
C MET A 74 -15.97 -8.18 -2.33
N ARG A 75 -15.28 -7.75 -3.39
CA ARG A 75 -14.14 -8.51 -3.95
C ARG A 75 -12.96 -8.54 -2.98
N LEU A 76 -12.64 -7.42 -2.33
CA LEU A 76 -11.61 -7.37 -1.30
C LEU A 76 -11.97 -8.25 -0.12
N LEU A 77 -13.22 -8.20 0.36
CA LEU A 77 -13.68 -9.05 1.45
C LEU A 77 -13.59 -10.54 1.10
N LEU A 78 -14.06 -10.92 -0.08
CA LEU A 78 -13.98 -12.31 -0.54
C LEU A 78 -12.53 -12.77 -0.63
N LEU A 79 -11.64 -11.91 -1.19
CA LEU A 79 -10.21 -12.21 -1.28
C LEU A 79 -9.56 -12.31 0.10
N ALA A 80 -9.92 -11.45 1.06
CA ALA A 80 -9.43 -11.52 2.44
C ALA A 80 -9.78 -12.87 3.08
N ILE A 81 -11.04 -13.30 2.97
CA ILE A 81 -11.51 -14.58 3.51
C ILE A 81 -10.80 -15.77 2.84
N LEU A 82 -10.68 -15.76 1.51
CA LEU A 82 -10.05 -16.86 0.78
C LEU A 82 -8.54 -16.95 1.04
N SER A 83 -7.88 -15.81 1.26
CA SER A 83 -6.43 -15.77 1.53
C SER A 83 -6.09 -16.13 2.97
N GLU A 84 -7.06 -16.17 3.88
CA GLU A 84 -6.81 -16.50 5.29
C GLU A 84 -6.29 -17.91 5.47
N LEU A 85 -6.87 -18.87 4.77
CA LEU A 85 -6.46 -20.27 4.88
C LEU A 85 -5.00 -20.51 4.45
N PRO A 86 -4.55 -20.11 3.25
CA PRO A 86 -3.15 -20.31 2.86
C PRO A 86 -2.16 -19.53 3.73
N ILE A 87 -2.52 -18.34 4.21
CA ILE A 87 -1.66 -17.54 5.10
C ILE A 87 -1.53 -18.22 6.47
N ASN A 88 -2.62 -18.68 7.08
CA ASN A 88 -2.58 -19.40 8.34
C ASN A 88 -1.71 -20.67 8.24
N LEU A 89 -1.87 -21.44 7.17
CA LEU A 89 -1.05 -22.63 6.92
C LEU A 89 0.43 -22.28 6.74
N MET A 90 0.73 -21.17 6.06
CA MET A 90 2.09 -20.71 5.82
C MET A 90 2.81 -20.29 7.10
N TYR A 91 2.17 -19.49 7.95
CA TYR A 91 2.83 -18.92 9.15
C TYR A 91 2.73 -19.81 10.39
N SER A 92 1.63 -20.50 10.60
CA SER A 92 1.37 -21.25 11.83
C SER A 92 1.24 -22.76 11.64
N GLY A 93 1.06 -23.24 10.41
CA GLY A 93 0.71 -24.63 10.11
C GLY A 93 -0.72 -25.02 10.55
N LEU A 94 -1.52 -24.07 11.02
CA LEU A 94 -2.89 -24.29 11.50
C LEU A 94 -3.90 -23.81 10.45
N LEU A 95 -5.10 -24.41 10.43
CA LEU A 95 -6.19 -23.94 9.57
C LEU A 95 -6.77 -22.60 10.00
N PHE A 96 -6.68 -22.29 11.28
CA PHE A 96 -7.13 -21.03 11.85
C PHE A 96 -6.12 -20.52 12.89
N TYR A 97 -5.65 -19.28 12.70
CA TYR A 97 -4.71 -18.61 13.59
C TYR A 97 -5.13 -17.15 13.81
N PRO A 98 -5.75 -16.83 14.95
CA PRO A 98 -6.38 -15.52 15.18
C PRO A 98 -5.39 -14.38 15.46
N PHE A 99 -4.10 -14.68 15.67
CA PHE A 99 -3.10 -13.71 16.12
C PHE A 99 -2.28 -13.08 14.97
N HIS A 100 -2.59 -13.41 13.73
CA HIS A 100 -2.00 -12.79 12.55
C HIS A 100 -2.92 -12.97 11.35
N GLN A 101 -3.56 -11.91 10.92
CA GLN A 101 -4.48 -11.91 9.78
C GLN A 101 -3.77 -11.40 8.52
N ASN A 102 -4.22 -11.83 7.34
CA ASN A 102 -3.60 -11.44 6.09
C ASN A 102 -3.73 -9.94 5.78
N VAL A 103 -2.82 -9.42 4.97
CA VAL A 103 -2.70 -8.01 4.58
C VAL A 103 -3.95 -7.43 3.88
N ILE A 104 -4.81 -8.28 3.31
CA ILE A 104 -6.00 -7.82 2.58
C ILE A 104 -7.03 -7.24 3.56
N TRP A 105 -7.07 -7.70 4.81
CA TRP A 105 -7.88 -7.08 5.86
C TRP A 105 -7.46 -5.64 6.15
N THR A 106 -6.16 -5.38 6.17
CA THR A 106 -5.61 -4.02 6.30
C THR A 106 -6.04 -3.13 5.13
N LEU A 107 -5.91 -3.65 3.91
CA LEU A 107 -6.33 -2.95 2.69
C LEU A 107 -7.85 -2.70 2.67
N LEU A 108 -8.66 -3.67 3.08
CA LEU A 108 -10.11 -3.54 3.18
C LEU A 108 -10.51 -2.47 4.21
N THR A 109 -9.88 -2.48 5.39
CA THR A 109 -10.11 -1.46 6.42
C THR A 109 -9.73 -0.08 5.92
N GLY A 110 -8.55 0.06 5.30
CA GLY A 110 -8.12 1.29 4.65
C GLY A 110 -9.12 1.77 3.58
N PHE A 111 -9.62 0.84 2.74
CA PHE A 111 -10.65 1.15 1.73
C PHE A 111 -11.93 1.68 2.36
N LEU A 112 -12.41 1.07 3.45
CA LEU A 112 -13.61 1.53 4.16
C LEU A 112 -13.39 2.91 4.78
N CYS A 113 -12.23 3.18 5.36
CA CYS A 113 -11.87 4.48 5.91
C CYS A 113 -11.89 5.57 4.81
N ILE A 114 -11.21 5.36 3.68
CA ILE A 114 -11.20 6.35 2.60
C ILE A 114 -12.58 6.53 1.96
N TRP A 115 -13.39 5.48 1.88
CA TRP A 115 -14.76 5.58 1.39
C TRP A 115 -15.64 6.41 2.33
N ALA A 116 -15.51 6.23 3.64
CA ALA A 116 -16.21 7.03 4.64
C ALA A 116 -15.76 8.50 4.58
N ILE A 117 -14.44 8.76 4.52
CA ILE A 117 -13.87 10.12 4.38
C ILE A 117 -14.40 10.80 3.11
N ASP A 118 -14.38 10.13 1.96
CA ASP A 118 -14.87 10.68 0.69
C ASP A 118 -16.37 10.98 0.72
N THR A 119 -17.14 10.14 1.41
CA THR A 119 -18.57 10.34 1.59
C THR A 119 -18.87 11.56 2.46
N LEU A 120 -18.17 11.73 3.57
CA LEU A 120 -18.29 12.87 4.47
C LEU A 120 -17.83 14.17 3.78
N ARG A 121 -16.72 14.12 3.04
CA ARG A 121 -16.24 15.24 2.25
C ARG A 121 -17.30 15.79 1.28
N LYS A 122 -18.12 14.92 0.69
CA LYS A 122 -19.17 15.29 -0.28
C LYS A 122 -20.45 15.80 0.38
N LYS A 123 -20.73 15.39 1.62
CA LYS A 123 -22.00 15.66 2.30
C LYS A 123 -21.91 16.69 3.42
N CYS A 124 -20.74 16.90 3.99
CA CYS A 124 -20.54 17.70 5.19
C CYS A 124 -19.70 18.95 4.91
N PRO A 125 -19.89 20.03 5.67
CA PRO A 125 -19.05 21.21 5.62
C PRO A 125 -17.62 20.89 6.10
N VAL A 126 -16.66 21.77 5.73
CA VAL A 126 -15.22 21.59 5.97
C VAL A 126 -14.88 21.32 7.43
N TRP A 127 -15.51 22.01 8.35
CA TRP A 127 -15.28 21.89 9.80
C TRP A 127 -15.72 20.55 10.39
N LEU A 128 -16.53 19.76 9.68
CA LEU A 128 -16.92 18.40 10.08
C LEU A 128 -16.08 17.32 9.39
N TRP A 129 -15.82 17.44 8.09
CA TRP A 129 -15.14 16.39 7.39
C TRP A 129 -13.62 16.36 7.66
N ILE A 130 -12.97 17.52 7.96
CA ILE A 130 -11.55 17.52 8.31
C ILE A 130 -11.29 16.76 9.63
N PRO A 131 -11.98 17.02 10.75
CA PRO A 131 -11.84 16.21 11.96
C PRO A 131 -12.17 14.73 11.76
N SER A 132 -13.09 14.41 10.83
CA SER A 132 -13.42 13.02 10.52
C SER A 132 -12.26 12.23 9.93
N ILE A 133 -11.30 12.87 9.26
CA ILE A 133 -10.07 12.21 8.81
C ILE A 133 -9.34 11.63 10.01
N LEU A 134 -9.08 12.44 11.04
CA LEU A 134 -8.38 12.01 12.24
C LEU A 134 -9.16 10.91 12.98
N LEU A 135 -10.47 11.08 13.14
CA LEU A 135 -11.33 10.09 13.80
C LEU A 135 -11.33 8.75 13.05
N LEU A 136 -11.55 8.76 11.73
CA LEU A 136 -11.60 7.54 10.93
C LEU A 136 -10.21 6.88 10.80
N SER A 137 -9.14 7.67 10.77
CA SER A 137 -7.77 7.16 10.83
C SER A 137 -7.52 6.47 12.17
N ALA A 138 -7.92 7.08 13.30
CA ALA A 138 -7.76 6.50 14.62
C ALA A 138 -8.60 5.21 14.78
N VAL A 139 -9.85 5.22 14.32
CA VAL A 139 -10.71 4.03 14.35
C VAL A 139 -10.12 2.91 13.50
N GLY A 140 -9.73 3.19 12.27
CA GLY A 140 -9.11 2.20 11.38
C GLY A 140 -7.79 1.66 11.94
N TYR A 141 -6.97 2.53 12.53
CA TYR A 141 -5.73 2.15 13.21
C TYR A 141 -5.99 1.19 14.37
N VAL A 142 -6.89 1.55 15.27
CA VAL A 142 -7.24 0.73 16.45
C VAL A 142 -7.82 -0.61 16.02
N LEU A 143 -8.75 -0.62 15.05
CA LEU A 143 -9.34 -1.87 14.55
C LEU A 143 -8.27 -2.80 13.97
N ALA A 144 -7.42 -2.30 13.07
CA ALA A 144 -6.39 -3.12 12.43
C ALA A 144 -5.38 -3.67 13.45
N THR A 145 -5.05 -2.88 14.49
CA THR A 145 -4.15 -3.31 15.56
C THR A 145 -4.82 -4.34 16.49
N LEU A 146 -6.08 -4.13 16.88
CA LEU A 146 -6.81 -5.06 17.77
C LEU A 146 -7.04 -6.42 17.12
N PHE A 147 -7.35 -6.45 15.83
CA PHE A 147 -7.57 -7.70 15.08
C PHE A 147 -6.27 -8.29 14.52
N MET A 148 -5.12 -7.70 14.85
CA MET A 148 -3.80 -8.17 14.43
C MET A 148 -3.68 -8.37 12.91
N PHE A 149 -4.20 -7.40 12.14
CA PHE A 149 -4.05 -7.38 10.70
C PHE A 149 -2.58 -7.15 10.33
N ASP A 150 -2.12 -7.75 9.26
CA ASP A 150 -0.76 -7.52 8.78
C ASP A 150 -0.54 -6.02 8.49
N TYR A 151 0.63 -5.49 8.83
CA TYR A 151 0.94 -4.05 8.89
C TYR A 151 0.08 -3.24 9.87
N TYR A 152 -0.73 -3.85 10.72
CA TYR A 152 -1.53 -3.21 11.78
C TYR A 152 -2.22 -1.90 11.35
N GLY A 153 -2.30 -0.93 12.24
CA GLY A 153 -2.85 0.40 11.98
C GLY A 153 -2.03 1.23 11.00
N GLU A 154 -0.71 1.01 10.95
CA GLU A 154 0.24 1.67 10.06
C GLU A 154 -0.09 1.41 8.59
N GLY A 155 -0.54 0.21 8.28
CA GLY A 155 -1.00 -0.13 6.94
C GLY A 155 -2.25 0.64 6.53
N VAL A 156 -3.20 0.84 7.45
CA VAL A 156 -4.40 1.67 7.21
C VAL A 156 -3.99 3.13 6.97
N LEU A 157 -3.05 3.66 7.77
CA LEU A 157 -2.53 5.02 7.58
C LEU A 157 -1.85 5.17 6.21
N THR A 158 -1.13 4.17 5.73
CA THR A 158 -0.52 4.17 4.40
C THR A 158 -1.56 4.37 3.29
N VAL A 159 -2.69 3.67 3.35
CA VAL A 159 -3.81 3.84 2.41
C VAL A 159 -4.37 5.27 2.49
N ILE A 160 -4.57 5.78 3.70
CA ILE A 160 -5.11 7.14 3.90
C ILE A 160 -4.14 8.20 3.38
N VAL A 161 -2.83 8.03 3.58
CA VAL A 161 -1.80 8.94 3.04
C VAL A 161 -1.87 8.98 1.51
N PHE A 162 -1.92 7.85 0.83
CA PHE A 162 -2.06 7.83 -0.63
C PHE A 162 -3.38 8.45 -1.10
N TYR A 163 -4.47 8.30 -0.36
CA TYR A 163 -5.73 8.94 -0.67
C TYR A 163 -5.68 10.47 -0.51
N LEU A 164 -5.14 10.96 0.59
CA LEU A 164 -5.08 12.41 0.88
C LEU A 164 -4.13 13.15 -0.07
N PHE A 165 -3.02 12.51 -0.41
CA PHE A 165 -1.99 13.05 -1.31
C PHE A 165 -2.06 12.42 -2.70
N HIS A 166 -3.26 12.00 -3.14
CA HIS A 166 -3.44 11.47 -4.48
C HIS A 166 -3.16 12.52 -5.55
N GLY A 167 -2.24 12.20 -6.48
CA GLY A 167 -1.83 13.06 -7.58
C GLY A 167 -0.32 13.19 -7.73
N LYS A 168 0.13 14.13 -8.60
CA LYS A 168 1.53 14.26 -9.02
C LYS A 168 2.08 15.67 -8.92
N ASN A 169 1.37 16.56 -8.27
CA ASN A 169 1.93 17.87 -7.94
C ASN A 169 3.03 17.70 -6.89
N TRP A 170 4.02 18.59 -6.91
CA TRP A 170 5.16 18.50 -6.00
C TRP A 170 4.77 18.34 -4.51
N TRP A 171 3.73 19.04 -4.06
CA TRP A 171 3.25 18.97 -2.67
C TRP A 171 2.58 17.61 -2.35
N GLN A 172 1.94 16.97 -3.35
CA GLN A 172 1.36 15.63 -3.21
C GLN A 172 2.46 14.57 -3.10
N LEU A 173 3.48 14.67 -3.97
CA LEU A 173 4.66 13.80 -3.90
C LEU A 173 5.41 13.98 -2.57
N ALA A 174 5.58 15.23 -2.13
CA ALA A 174 6.18 15.53 -0.81
C ALA A 174 5.34 14.95 0.33
N GLY A 175 4.00 15.03 0.26
CA GLY A 175 3.09 14.46 1.26
C GLY A 175 3.14 12.93 1.29
N GLN A 176 3.20 12.28 0.13
CA GLN A 176 3.40 10.82 0.04
C GLN A 176 4.72 10.43 0.69
N PHE A 177 5.82 11.11 0.33
CA PHE A 177 7.13 10.83 0.90
C PHE A 177 7.14 11.04 2.42
N ALA A 178 6.69 12.19 2.91
CA ALA A 178 6.67 12.51 4.33
C ALA A 178 5.78 11.55 5.13
N GLY A 179 4.60 11.20 4.60
CA GLY A 179 3.68 10.27 5.23
C GLY A 179 4.26 8.85 5.30
N LEU A 180 4.81 8.34 4.19
CA LEU A 180 5.44 7.02 4.17
C LEU A 180 6.71 6.99 5.04
N TYR A 181 7.51 8.05 5.04
CA TYR A 181 8.67 8.15 5.91
C TYR A 181 8.26 8.05 7.38
N TRP A 182 7.28 8.85 7.79
CA TRP A 182 6.79 8.82 9.16
C TRP A 182 6.24 7.45 9.57
N ILE A 183 5.44 6.81 8.70
CA ILE A 183 4.86 5.50 8.96
C ILE A 183 5.95 4.41 9.03
N ASN A 184 6.81 4.31 8.02
CA ASN A 184 7.72 3.18 7.90
C ASN A 184 8.99 3.34 8.75
N VAL A 185 9.48 4.57 8.95
CA VAL A 185 10.72 4.80 9.69
C VAL A 185 10.45 5.11 11.17
N MET A 186 9.37 5.86 11.49
CA MET A 186 9.10 6.29 12.85
C MET A 186 8.13 5.39 13.60
N LEU A 187 7.07 4.89 12.94
CA LEU A 187 6.06 4.05 13.60
C LEU A 187 6.42 2.57 13.52
N LEU A 188 6.62 2.03 12.33
CA LEU A 188 6.94 0.61 12.12
C LEU A 188 8.39 0.27 12.51
N ALA A 189 9.32 1.19 12.30
CA ALA A 189 10.76 1.07 12.53
C ALA A 189 11.42 -0.20 11.94
N GLY A 190 11.01 -1.39 12.35
CA GLY A 190 11.55 -2.66 11.86
C GLY A 190 12.96 -2.97 12.38
N MET A 191 13.60 -3.97 11.79
CA MET A 191 15.00 -4.31 12.07
C MET A 191 15.92 -3.20 11.57
N GLN A 192 17.00 -2.92 12.33
CA GLN A 192 18.02 -2.00 11.90
C GLN A 192 19.09 -2.76 11.11
N ILE A 193 19.36 -2.31 9.91
CA ILE A 193 20.38 -2.87 9.02
C ILE A 193 21.64 -2.02 9.17
N PRO A 194 22.74 -2.59 9.73
CA PRO A 194 24.00 -1.87 9.82
C PRO A 194 24.62 -1.73 8.43
N LEU A 195 24.82 -0.51 7.97
CA LEU A 195 25.50 -0.17 6.71
C LEU A 195 26.79 0.56 7.01
N GLN A 196 27.88 0.10 6.42
CA GLN A 196 29.15 0.83 6.41
C GLN A 196 29.34 1.54 5.08
N LEU A 197 29.23 2.88 5.07
CA LEU A 197 29.43 3.68 3.88
C LEU A 197 30.52 4.74 4.15
N PHE A 198 31.53 4.81 3.30
CA PHE A 198 32.66 5.76 3.42
C PHE A 198 33.34 5.77 4.81
N GLY A 199 33.43 4.61 5.47
CA GLY A 199 34.07 4.51 6.80
C GLY A 199 33.18 4.92 7.99
N HIS A 200 31.95 5.32 7.75
CA HIS A 200 30.96 5.59 8.79
C HIS A 200 29.93 4.46 8.88
N ALA A 201 29.59 4.07 10.11
CA ALA A 201 28.52 3.12 10.36
C ALA A 201 27.17 3.87 10.42
N PHE A 202 26.22 3.47 9.59
CA PHE A 202 24.84 3.95 9.58
C PHE A 202 23.91 2.79 9.88
N GLU A 203 22.82 3.06 10.57
CA GLU A 203 21.72 2.12 10.73
C GLU A 203 20.54 2.59 9.88
N ILE A 204 20.08 1.72 8.98
CA ILE A 204 18.88 1.99 8.16
C ILE A 204 17.79 1.03 8.62
N SER A 205 16.59 1.59 8.89
CA SER A 205 15.43 0.76 9.15
C SER A 205 15.07 -0.07 7.91
N GLU A 206 14.89 -1.36 8.07
CA GLU A 206 14.40 -2.26 7.01
C GLU A 206 13.09 -1.77 6.42
N GLN A 207 12.16 -1.33 7.25
CA GLN A 207 10.89 -0.77 6.82
C GLN A 207 11.06 0.52 6.00
N GLY A 208 12.14 1.27 6.24
CA GLY A 208 12.49 2.47 5.46
C GLY A 208 12.74 2.15 3.98
N LEU A 209 13.12 0.93 3.63
CA LEU A 209 13.28 0.50 2.24
C LEU A 209 11.95 0.55 1.45
N ALA A 210 10.81 0.52 2.14
CA ALA A 210 9.49 0.71 1.52
C ALA A 210 9.37 2.03 0.74
N LEU A 211 10.11 3.08 1.14
CA LEU A 211 10.14 4.37 0.42
C LEU A 211 10.68 4.26 -1.01
N LEU A 212 11.48 3.23 -1.31
CA LEU A 212 12.01 3.00 -2.65
C LEU A 212 10.91 2.63 -3.67
N CYS A 213 9.69 2.31 -3.23
CA CYS A 213 8.56 2.14 -4.12
C CYS A 213 8.10 3.47 -4.75
N LEU A 214 8.30 4.62 -4.08
CA LEU A 214 7.79 5.92 -4.54
C LEU A 214 8.29 6.33 -5.93
N PRO A 215 9.60 6.29 -6.25
CA PRO A 215 10.06 6.57 -7.60
C PRO A 215 9.38 5.71 -8.66
N LEU A 216 9.13 4.42 -8.38
CA LEU A 216 8.44 3.52 -9.30
C LEU A 216 6.98 3.96 -9.50
N LEU A 217 6.28 4.30 -8.42
CA LEU A 217 4.89 4.78 -8.46
C LEU A 217 4.76 6.14 -9.15
N TRP A 218 5.75 7.02 -9.00
CA TRP A 218 5.75 8.33 -9.65
C TRP A 218 5.96 8.24 -11.17
N CYS A 219 6.60 7.16 -11.64
CA CYS A 219 6.69 6.83 -13.07
C CYS A 219 5.39 6.30 -13.68
N TYR A 220 4.35 6.00 -12.88
CA TYR A 220 3.04 5.58 -13.37
C TYR A 220 2.20 6.77 -13.83
N HIS A 221 1.69 6.76 -15.06
CA HIS A 221 0.90 7.86 -15.67
C HIS A 221 -0.50 7.41 -16.10
N GLY A 222 -1.09 6.43 -15.42
CA GLY A 222 -2.45 5.98 -15.70
C GLY A 222 -2.57 4.99 -16.87
N ARG A 223 -1.46 4.50 -17.45
CA ARG A 223 -1.49 3.48 -18.52
C ARG A 223 -1.78 2.09 -17.93
N GLN A 224 -2.81 1.44 -18.43
CA GLN A 224 -3.20 0.10 -17.94
C GLN A 224 -2.24 -1.03 -18.36
N GLY A 225 -1.49 -0.88 -19.47
CA GLY A 225 -0.63 -1.95 -20.01
C GLY A 225 -1.33 -2.78 -21.09
N ALA A 226 -0.87 -4.02 -21.34
CA ALA A 226 -1.30 -4.85 -22.47
C ALA A 226 -2.82 -5.04 -22.57
N HIS A 227 -3.36 -4.84 -23.75
CA HIS A 227 -4.80 -4.78 -24.07
C HIS A 227 -5.46 -6.17 -24.17
N ASN A 228 -5.00 -7.17 -23.44
CA ASN A 228 -5.54 -8.52 -23.52
C ASN A 228 -6.69 -8.71 -22.51
N ARG A 229 -7.87 -9.15 -22.98
CA ARG A 229 -9.10 -9.32 -22.18
C ARG A 229 -8.92 -10.23 -20.94
N LYS A 230 -8.00 -11.20 -21.01
CA LYS A 230 -7.67 -12.09 -19.89
C LYS A 230 -6.88 -11.40 -18.77
N ILE A 231 -6.10 -10.37 -19.11
CA ILE A 231 -5.27 -9.61 -18.17
C ILE A 231 -6.11 -8.53 -17.45
N LYS A 232 -7.18 -8.01 -18.11
CA LYS A 232 -8.13 -7.09 -17.47
C LYS A 232 -8.89 -7.67 -16.27
N LEU A 233 -8.91 -8.98 -16.11
CA LEU A 233 -9.55 -9.68 -14.98
C LEU A 233 -8.60 -9.85 -13.79
N ALA A 234 -7.29 -9.69 -13.99
CA ALA A 234 -6.25 -9.85 -12.97
C ALA A 234 -5.74 -8.49 -12.41
N CYS A 235 -6.07 -7.40 -13.07
CA CYS A 235 -5.87 -6.02 -12.60
C CYS A 235 -7.21 -5.39 -12.27
#